data_2b388f72159af39632fe0e23d5943170
#
_entry.id   2b388f72159af39632fe0e23d5943170
#
_cell.length_a   1.000
_cell.length_b   1.000
_cell.length_c   1.000
_cell.angle_alpha   90.00
_cell.angle_beta   90.00
_cell.angle_gamma   90.00
#
_symmetry.space_group_name_H-M   'P 1'
#
loop_
_entity.id
_entity.type
_entity.pdbx_description
1 polymer ?
#
loop_
_entity_poly.entity_id
_entity_poly.type
_entity_poly.pdbx_seq_one_letter_code
_entity_poly.pdbx_strand_id
1 'polypeptide(L)'
;NSISICALKEGINAWDRDVDRFLNSEYVPLYNPVEEYLYDVGRWDGKDRIRALAGLVLCTNPYWRELFYRWFLSMVAHWRGVDRQHGNSTSPLLVGPQGYRKSTFCRIILPPELRFGYTDSIDFKSKQEAERYLGRFFLINIDEFDQINVSQQGFLKHLLQKPVANLRKPHGNTIREMRRYASFIGTSNQKDLLADPSGSRRFILSLIHISEPT
;
A
#
# COMPACT_ATOMS: atom_id res chain seq x y z
N ASN A 1 9.35 -15.62 22.26
CA ASN A 1 8.64 -16.18 21.12
C ASN A 1 7.57 -17.15 21.59
N SER A 2 6.31 -16.97 21.16
CA SER A 2 5.18 -17.81 21.61
C SER A 2 5.37 -19.28 21.26
N ILE A 3 6.00 -19.56 20.11
CA ILE A 3 6.26 -20.94 19.65
C ILE A 3 7.26 -21.63 20.57
N SER A 4 8.35 -20.95 20.97
CA SER A 4 9.34 -21.49 21.91
C SER A 4 8.71 -21.79 23.28
N ILE A 5 7.79 -20.94 23.73
CA ILE A 5 7.06 -21.15 24.99
C ILE A 5 6.11 -22.35 24.88
N CYS A 6 5.40 -22.51 23.76
CA CYS A 6 4.56 -23.68 23.53
C CYS A 6 5.39 -24.97 23.46
N ALA A 7 6.53 -24.95 22.76
CA ALA A 7 7.45 -26.08 22.69
C ALA A 7 7.94 -26.51 24.09
N LEU A 8 8.33 -25.54 24.93
CA LEU A 8 8.75 -25.81 26.31
C LEU A 8 7.64 -26.45 27.16
N LYS A 9 6.38 -26.04 26.97
CA LYS A 9 5.22 -26.66 27.67
C LYS A 9 5.03 -28.12 27.29
N GLU A 10 5.35 -28.47 26.04
CA GLU A 10 5.32 -29.85 25.52
C GLU A 10 6.62 -30.63 25.80
N GLY A 11 7.52 -30.10 26.61
CA GLY A 11 8.79 -30.73 26.95
C GLY A 11 9.85 -30.67 25.83
N ILE A 12 9.65 -29.88 24.79
CA ILE A 12 10.58 -29.71 23.68
C ILE A 12 11.48 -28.50 23.96
N ASN A 13 12.79 -28.72 24.10
CA ASN A 13 13.75 -27.66 24.30
C ASN A 13 14.11 -26.98 22.98
N ALA A 14 13.29 -26.01 22.57
CA ALA A 14 13.47 -25.22 21.34
C ALA A 14 13.86 -23.78 21.70
N TRP A 15 15.04 -23.35 21.24
CA TRP A 15 15.49 -21.97 21.38
C TRP A 15 14.85 -21.08 20.32
N ASP A 16 14.66 -19.80 20.61
CA ASP A 16 14.12 -18.81 19.62
C ASP A 16 14.89 -18.85 18.29
N ARG A 17 16.20 -19.02 18.35
CA ARG A 17 17.06 -19.14 17.17
C ARG A 17 16.70 -20.36 16.30
N ASP A 18 16.32 -21.49 16.90
CA ASP A 18 15.99 -22.71 16.18
C ASP A 18 14.59 -22.60 15.57
N VAL A 19 13.67 -21.98 16.29
CA VAL A 19 12.34 -21.61 15.75
C VAL A 19 12.48 -20.66 14.57
N ASP A 20 13.28 -19.60 14.66
CA ASP A 20 13.51 -18.67 13.58
C ASP A 20 14.16 -19.36 12.36
N ARG A 21 15.09 -20.30 12.60
CA ARG A 21 15.73 -21.08 11.55
C ARG A 21 14.70 -21.98 10.83
N PHE A 22 13.82 -22.63 11.58
CA PHE A 22 12.74 -23.45 11.02
C PHE A 22 11.75 -22.61 10.23
N LEU A 23 11.25 -21.49 10.78
CA LEU A 23 10.30 -20.59 10.12
C LEU A 23 10.84 -19.98 8.82
N ASN A 24 12.17 -19.85 8.71
CA ASN A 24 12.83 -19.36 7.49
C ASN A 24 13.32 -20.50 6.57
N SER A 25 12.96 -21.76 6.84
CA SER A 25 13.32 -22.92 6.05
C SER A 25 12.28 -23.22 4.95
N GLU A 26 12.64 -24.07 4.02
CA GLU A 26 11.76 -24.56 2.95
C GLU A 26 10.63 -25.48 3.46
N TYR A 27 10.72 -25.93 4.71
CA TYR A 27 9.70 -26.79 5.32
C TYR A 27 8.44 -26.03 5.73
N VAL A 28 8.51 -24.71 5.84
CA VAL A 28 7.34 -23.88 6.16
C VAL A 28 6.72 -23.39 4.86
N PRO A 29 5.46 -23.77 4.55
CA PRO A 29 4.77 -23.27 3.37
C PRO A 29 4.68 -21.74 3.38
N LEU A 30 4.95 -21.13 2.22
CA LEU A 30 4.73 -19.69 2.06
C LEU A 30 3.23 -19.39 2.14
N TYR A 31 2.85 -18.65 3.16
CA TYR A 31 1.49 -18.17 3.31
C TYR A 31 1.31 -16.84 2.57
N ASN A 32 0.31 -16.77 1.68
CA ASN A 32 -0.06 -15.55 0.99
C ASN A 32 -1.52 -15.17 1.36
N PRO A 33 -1.70 -14.22 2.27
CA PRO A 33 -3.04 -13.83 2.73
C PRO A 33 -3.91 -13.22 1.62
N VAL A 34 -3.30 -12.66 0.57
CA VAL A 34 -4.05 -12.14 -0.58
C VAL A 34 -4.63 -13.27 -1.41
N GLU A 35 -3.85 -14.33 -1.66
CA GLU A 35 -4.33 -15.49 -2.43
C GLU A 35 -5.44 -16.22 -1.68
N GLU A 36 -5.31 -16.38 -0.36
CA GLU A 36 -6.36 -16.94 0.48
C GLU A 36 -7.63 -16.09 0.41
N TYR A 37 -7.53 -14.79 0.63
CA TYR A 37 -8.66 -13.87 0.52
C TYR A 37 -9.33 -13.95 -0.86
N LEU A 38 -8.57 -13.96 -1.95
CA LEU A 38 -9.12 -14.04 -3.30
C LEU A 38 -9.77 -15.41 -3.60
N TYR A 39 -9.26 -16.48 -2.97
CA TYR A 39 -9.87 -17.80 -3.04
C TYR A 39 -11.22 -17.81 -2.34
N ASP A 40 -11.31 -17.25 -1.14
CA ASP A 40 -12.52 -17.21 -0.31
C ASP A 40 -13.62 -16.32 -0.92
N VAL A 41 -13.23 -15.22 -1.59
CA VAL A 41 -14.19 -14.36 -2.31
C VAL A 41 -14.91 -15.12 -3.44
N GLY A 42 -14.28 -16.15 -4.00
CA GLY A 42 -14.87 -16.99 -5.03
C GLY A 42 -15.00 -16.32 -6.40
N ARG A 43 -15.98 -16.77 -7.18
CA ARG A 43 -16.18 -16.27 -8.54
C ARG A 43 -16.84 -14.90 -8.54
N TRP A 44 -16.41 -14.07 -9.50
CA TRP A 44 -17.00 -12.76 -9.72
C TRP A 44 -18.50 -12.86 -10.10
N ASP A 45 -19.33 -12.08 -9.44
CA ASP A 45 -20.78 -12.02 -9.62
C ASP A 45 -21.24 -11.01 -10.68
N GLY A 46 -20.33 -10.42 -11.45
CA GLY A 46 -20.60 -9.41 -12.47
C GLY A 46 -20.73 -7.99 -11.97
N LYS A 47 -20.65 -7.72 -10.67
CA LYS A 47 -20.80 -6.37 -10.09
C LYS A 47 -19.48 -5.62 -10.03
N ASP A 48 -19.44 -4.42 -10.57
CA ASP A 48 -18.26 -3.54 -10.52
C ASP A 48 -18.18 -2.78 -9.18
N ARG A 49 -17.64 -3.45 -8.19
CA ARG A 49 -17.47 -2.87 -6.84
C ARG A 49 -16.39 -1.81 -6.79
N ILE A 50 -15.41 -1.87 -7.69
CA ILE A 50 -14.30 -0.90 -7.72
C ILE A 50 -14.82 0.46 -8.17
N ARG A 51 -15.59 0.52 -9.26
CA ARG A 51 -16.18 1.78 -9.69
C ARG A 51 -17.28 2.27 -8.76
N ALA A 52 -18.00 1.36 -8.08
CA ALA A 52 -18.93 1.72 -7.01
C ALA A 52 -18.20 2.36 -5.82
N LEU A 53 -17.08 1.78 -5.38
CA LEU A 53 -16.22 2.35 -4.32
C LEU A 53 -15.69 3.72 -4.74
N ALA A 54 -15.16 3.86 -5.97
CA ALA A 54 -14.72 5.15 -6.49
C ALA A 54 -15.84 6.20 -6.49
N GLY A 55 -17.07 5.77 -6.74
CA GLY A 55 -18.26 6.63 -6.74
C GLY A 55 -18.64 7.24 -5.38
N LEU A 56 -18.08 6.73 -4.28
CA LEU A 56 -18.24 7.33 -2.95
C LEU A 56 -17.49 8.65 -2.81
N VAL A 57 -16.53 8.91 -3.68
CA VAL A 57 -15.76 10.16 -3.72
C VAL A 57 -16.39 11.09 -4.75
N LEU A 58 -17.11 12.10 -4.27
CA LEU A 58 -17.63 13.18 -5.12
C LEU A 58 -16.52 14.18 -5.39
N CYS A 59 -16.04 14.23 -6.63
CA CYS A 59 -14.93 15.12 -7.01
C CYS A 59 -15.12 15.72 -8.40
N THR A 60 -14.35 16.80 -8.69
CA THR A 60 -14.40 17.49 -9.99
C THR A 60 -13.75 16.75 -11.14
N ASN A 61 -12.94 15.74 -10.87
CA ASN A 61 -12.22 15.01 -11.92
C ASN A 61 -13.17 14.07 -12.67
N PRO A 62 -13.53 14.33 -13.93
CA PRO A 62 -14.50 13.52 -14.68
C PRO A 62 -13.98 12.10 -14.96
N TYR A 63 -12.67 11.92 -14.95
CA TYR A 63 -12.02 10.63 -15.19
C TYR A 63 -11.73 9.84 -13.91
N TRP A 64 -12.12 10.36 -12.75
CA TRP A 64 -11.78 9.79 -11.44
C TRP A 64 -12.10 8.30 -11.36
N ARG A 65 -13.32 7.89 -11.68
CA ARG A 65 -13.77 6.50 -11.56
C ARG A 65 -12.93 5.55 -12.41
N GLU A 66 -12.58 5.95 -13.63
CA GLU A 66 -11.77 5.12 -14.53
C GLU A 66 -10.31 5.08 -14.10
N LEU A 67 -9.73 6.20 -13.71
CA LEU A 67 -8.35 6.27 -13.24
C LEU A 67 -8.17 5.51 -11.93
N PHE A 68 -9.12 5.63 -11.00
CA PHE A 68 -9.14 4.86 -9.75
C PHE A 68 -9.26 3.37 -10.02
N TYR A 69 -10.13 2.96 -10.95
CA TYR A 69 -10.29 1.56 -11.36
C TYR A 69 -8.97 0.97 -11.87
N ARG A 70 -8.29 1.65 -12.78
CA ARG A 70 -7.00 1.20 -13.31
C ARG A 70 -5.92 1.12 -12.25
N TRP A 71 -5.84 2.13 -11.40
CA TRP A 71 -4.93 2.14 -10.26
C TRP A 71 -5.19 0.97 -9.31
N PHE A 72 -6.45 0.69 -9.00
CA PHE A 72 -6.84 -0.40 -8.13
C PHE A 72 -6.47 -1.76 -8.73
N LEU A 73 -6.72 -1.98 -10.01
CA LEU A 73 -6.30 -3.20 -10.70
C LEU A 73 -4.78 -3.38 -10.68
N SER A 74 -4.00 -2.32 -10.89
CA SER A 74 -2.54 -2.35 -10.76
C SER A 74 -2.11 -2.70 -9.34
N MET A 75 -2.78 -2.19 -8.32
CA MET A 75 -2.53 -2.53 -6.91
C MET A 75 -2.73 -4.04 -6.67
N VAL A 76 -3.84 -4.61 -7.12
CA VAL A 76 -4.11 -6.04 -6.97
C VAL A 76 -3.14 -6.89 -7.80
N ALA A 77 -2.71 -6.42 -8.98
CA ALA A 77 -1.70 -7.10 -9.80
C ALA A 77 -0.36 -7.23 -9.05
N HIS A 78 0.04 -6.19 -8.29
CA HIS A 78 1.21 -6.25 -7.41
C HIS A 78 1.01 -7.27 -6.27
N TRP A 79 -0.15 -7.29 -5.64
CA TRP A 79 -0.45 -8.26 -4.57
C TRP A 79 -0.34 -9.70 -5.07
N ARG A 80 -0.78 -9.95 -6.30
CA ARG A 80 -0.68 -11.27 -6.96
C ARG A 80 0.69 -11.55 -7.57
N GLY A 81 1.57 -10.53 -7.72
CA GLY A 81 2.88 -10.63 -8.36
C GLY A 81 2.80 -10.92 -9.86
N VAL A 82 1.70 -10.55 -10.47
CA VAL A 82 1.52 -10.65 -11.93
C VAL A 82 2.39 -9.64 -12.65
N ASP A 83 2.51 -8.43 -12.11
CA ASP A 83 3.42 -7.41 -12.65
C ASP A 83 4.66 -7.26 -11.74
N ARG A 84 5.82 -7.62 -12.29
CA ARG A 84 7.14 -7.45 -11.66
C ARG A 84 8.05 -6.49 -12.39
N GLN A 85 7.61 -5.96 -13.53
CA GLN A 85 8.41 -5.09 -14.39
C GLN A 85 8.10 -3.61 -14.14
N HIS A 86 6.88 -3.30 -13.71
CA HIS A 86 6.42 -1.93 -13.51
C HIS A 86 6.00 -1.70 -12.07
N GLY A 87 6.27 -0.51 -11.56
CA GLY A 87 5.66 -0.04 -10.32
C GLY A 87 4.22 0.45 -10.58
N ASN A 88 3.37 0.48 -9.54
CA ASN A 88 2.14 1.26 -9.63
C ASN A 88 2.50 2.75 -9.57
N SER A 89 2.87 3.29 -10.72
CA SER A 89 3.54 4.59 -10.86
C SER A 89 2.61 5.79 -10.66
N THR A 90 1.32 5.54 -10.54
CA THR A 90 0.31 6.57 -10.25
C THR A 90 -0.22 6.40 -8.82
N SER A 91 -0.67 7.50 -8.23
CA SER A 91 -1.25 7.53 -6.89
C SER A 91 -2.46 8.47 -6.87
N PRO A 92 -3.63 8.01 -6.43
CA PRO A 92 -4.74 8.90 -6.15
C PRO A 92 -4.37 9.89 -5.04
N LEU A 93 -4.80 11.13 -5.17
CA LEU A 93 -4.59 12.17 -4.18
C LEU A 93 -5.92 12.90 -3.93
N LEU A 94 -6.50 12.63 -2.77
CA LEU A 94 -7.78 13.17 -2.34
C LEU A 94 -7.56 14.55 -1.69
N VAL A 95 -8.05 15.58 -2.31
CA VAL A 95 -7.85 16.97 -1.88
C VAL A 95 -9.18 17.56 -1.47
N GLY A 96 -9.24 18.14 -0.28
CA GLY A 96 -10.45 18.82 0.21
C GLY A 96 -10.32 19.19 1.67
N PRO A 97 -11.25 20.00 2.20
CA PRO A 97 -11.23 20.44 3.59
C PRO A 97 -11.15 19.31 4.61
N GLN A 98 -10.71 19.65 5.81
CA GLN A 98 -10.74 18.71 6.95
C GLN A 98 -12.19 18.26 7.23
N GLY A 99 -12.35 17.05 7.74
CA GLY A 99 -13.67 16.50 8.06
C GLY A 99 -14.34 15.72 6.91
N TYR A 100 -13.84 15.76 5.68
CA TYR A 100 -14.41 15.08 4.52
C TYR A 100 -14.10 13.57 4.45
N ARG A 101 -13.70 12.97 5.57
CA ARG A 101 -13.47 11.53 5.73
C ARG A 101 -12.49 10.93 4.71
N LYS A 102 -11.54 11.72 4.18
CA LYS A 102 -10.54 11.29 3.19
C LYS A 102 -9.74 10.09 3.68
N SER A 103 -9.13 10.18 4.87
CA SER A 103 -8.33 9.11 5.47
C SER A 103 -9.19 7.88 5.81
N THR A 104 -10.47 8.07 6.16
CA THR A 104 -11.42 6.97 6.33
C THR A 104 -11.64 6.23 5.02
N PHE A 105 -11.84 6.95 3.90
CA PHE A 105 -11.95 6.34 2.58
C PHE A 105 -10.69 5.54 2.23
N CYS A 106 -9.50 6.10 2.45
CA CYS A 106 -8.24 5.38 2.19
C CYS A 106 -8.17 4.05 2.94
N ARG A 107 -8.64 4.02 4.19
CA ARG A 107 -8.61 2.81 5.03
C ARG A 107 -9.59 1.74 4.59
N ILE A 108 -10.76 2.11 4.07
CA ILE A 108 -11.77 1.14 3.62
C ILE A 108 -11.50 0.56 2.22
N ILE A 109 -10.50 1.05 1.50
CA ILE A 109 -10.07 0.48 0.22
C ILE A 109 -9.65 -0.98 0.39
N LEU A 110 -8.96 -1.30 1.50
CA LEU A 110 -8.64 -2.68 1.84
C LEU A 110 -9.82 -3.34 2.56
N PRO A 111 -10.17 -4.58 2.17
CA PRO A 111 -11.14 -5.37 2.90
C PRO A 111 -10.65 -5.63 4.34
N PRO A 112 -11.55 -5.90 5.29
CA PRO A 112 -11.19 -6.10 6.70
C PRO A 112 -10.06 -7.10 6.91
N GLU A 113 -10.06 -8.20 6.17
CA GLU A 113 -9.11 -9.31 6.23
C GLU A 113 -7.68 -8.90 5.82
N LEU A 114 -7.55 -7.88 4.95
CA LEU A 114 -6.28 -7.39 4.45
C LEU A 114 -5.84 -6.05 5.08
N ARG A 115 -6.60 -5.51 6.05
CA ARG A 115 -6.28 -4.19 6.67
C ARG A 115 -5.00 -4.16 7.47
N PHE A 116 -4.46 -5.29 7.88
CA PHE A 116 -3.12 -5.34 8.48
C PHE A 116 -2.02 -4.88 7.51
N GLY A 117 -2.28 -4.92 6.21
CA GLY A 117 -1.41 -4.39 5.16
C GLY A 117 -1.62 -2.90 4.85
N TYR A 118 -2.42 -2.17 5.64
CA TYR A 118 -2.58 -0.72 5.54
C TYR A 118 -1.65 0.01 6.51
N THR A 119 -1.10 1.13 6.04
CA THR A 119 -0.44 2.11 6.92
C THR A 119 -0.69 3.53 6.42
N ASP A 120 -0.79 4.48 7.35
CA ASP A 120 -0.82 5.93 7.12
C ASP A 120 0.40 6.62 7.74
N SER A 121 1.37 5.84 8.18
CA SER A 121 2.61 6.33 8.79
C SER A 121 3.81 5.80 8.01
N ILE A 122 4.41 6.66 7.16
CA ILE A 122 5.66 6.37 6.45
C ILE A 122 6.72 7.39 6.83
N ASP A 123 7.90 6.91 7.25
CA ASP A 123 9.04 7.77 7.53
C ASP A 123 9.91 7.95 6.28
N PHE A 124 9.85 9.14 5.68
CA PHE A 124 10.69 9.52 4.54
C PHE A 124 12.13 9.89 4.91
N LYS A 125 12.46 10.02 6.21
CA LYS A 125 13.83 10.32 6.65
C LYS A 125 14.76 9.12 6.43
N SER A 126 14.24 7.92 6.61
CA SER A 126 14.96 6.68 6.33
C SER A 126 14.55 6.08 4.99
N LYS A 127 15.38 6.27 3.95
CA LYS A 127 15.14 5.70 2.63
C LYS A 127 15.03 4.18 2.65
N GLN A 128 15.87 3.51 3.45
CA GLN A 128 15.85 2.05 3.55
C GLN A 128 14.56 1.54 4.20
N GLU A 129 14.08 2.23 5.23
CA GLU A 129 12.84 1.84 5.91
C GLU A 129 11.63 2.09 5.01
N ALA A 130 11.57 3.23 4.31
CA ALA A 130 10.52 3.51 3.34
C ALA A 130 10.50 2.48 2.19
N GLU A 131 11.65 1.98 1.73
CA GLU A 131 11.71 0.90 0.75
C GLU A 131 11.21 -0.44 1.31
N ARG A 132 11.45 -0.74 2.58
CA ARG A 132 10.91 -1.95 3.24
C ARG A 132 9.39 -1.94 3.25
N TYR A 133 8.77 -0.77 3.34
CA TYR A 133 7.32 -0.64 3.31
C TYR A 133 6.72 -1.14 1.99
N LEU A 134 7.46 -1.05 0.86
CA LEU A 134 7.01 -1.58 -0.42
C LEU A 134 6.77 -3.10 -0.40
N GLY A 135 7.56 -3.84 0.37
CA GLY A 135 7.42 -5.30 0.51
C GLY A 135 6.57 -5.74 1.70
N ARG A 136 6.16 -4.80 2.57
CA ARG A 136 5.46 -5.11 3.82
C ARG A 136 3.97 -4.78 3.79
N PHE A 137 3.62 -3.64 3.18
CA PHE A 137 2.25 -3.15 3.16
C PHE A 137 1.60 -3.34 1.79
N PHE A 138 0.28 -3.39 1.75
CA PHE A 138 -0.52 -3.46 0.54
C PHE A 138 -0.93 -2.07 0.04
N LEU A 139 -1.24 -1.18 0.99
CA LEU A 139 -1.64 0.20 0.73
C LEU A 139 -1.00 1.14 1.74
N ILE A 140 -0.28 2.13 1.23
CA ILE A 140 0.34 3.19 2.03
C ILE A 140 -0.43 4.48 1.75
N ASN A 141 -1.08 5.02 2.76
CA ASN A 141 -1.68 6.35 2.69
C ASN A 141 -0.65 7.41 3.14
N ILE A 142 -0.41 8.38 2.28
CA ILE A 142 0.37 9.56 2.64
C ILE A 142 -0.64 10.59 3.15
N ASP A 143 -0.91 10.52 4.45
CA ASP A 143 -1.78 11.49 5.09
C ASP A 143 -1.06 12.86 5.15
N GLU A 144 -1.82 13.94 5.02
CA GLU A 144 -1.29 15.30 4.98
C GLU A 144 -0.14 15.47 3.96
N PHE A 145 -0.40 15.08 2.71
CA PHE A 145 0.57 15.19 1.60
C PHE A 145 1.17 16.60 1.46
N ASP A 146 0.47 17.62 1.87
CA ASP A 146 0.92 19.01 1.91
C ASP A 146 2.07 19.27 2.91
N GLN A 147 2.32 18.36 3.86
CA GLN A 147 3.42 18.45 4.82
C GLN A 147 4.74 17.88 4.29
N ILE A 148 4.71 17.11 3.19
CA ILE A 148 5.94 16.56 2.62
C ILE A 148 6.69 17.61 1.78
N ASN A 149 7.98 17.77 2.07
CA ASN A 149 8.82 18.72 1.35
C ASN A 149 9.23 18.24 -0.05
N VAL A 150 9.82 19.13 -0.86
CA VAL A 150 10.21 18.85 -2.26
C VAL A 150 11.12 17.62 -2.39
N SER A 151 12.08 17.45 -1.48
CA SER A 151 13.00 16.29 -1.49
C SER A 151 12.26 14.99 -1.22
N GLN A 152 11.33 15.00 -0.28
CA GLN A 152 10.48 13.84 0.03
C GLN A 152 9.51 13.52 -1.12
N GLN A 153 8.96 14.53 -1.80
CA GLN A 153 8.16 14.34 -3.01
C GLN A 153 9.00 13.68 -4.13
N GLY A 154 10.25 14.12 -4.31
CA GLY A 154 11.20 13.51 -5.25
C GLY A 154 11.45 12.04 -4.93
N PHE A 155 11.67 11.70 -3.66
CA PHE A 155 11.87 10.34 -3.21
C PHE A 155 10.59 9.49 -3.35
N LEU A 156 9.42 10.04 -3.05
CA LEU A 156 8.14 9.36 -3.27
C LEU A 156 7.95 9.01 -4.75
N LYS A 157 8.27 9.92 -5.68
CA LYS A 157 8.22 9.63 -7.12
C LYS A 157 9.11 8.45 -7.51
N HIS A 158 10.29 8.32 -6.87
CA HIS A 158 11.17 7.17 -7.04
C HIS A 158 10.51 5.88 -6.50
N LEU A 159 9.92 5.90 -5.30
CA LEU A 159 9.22 4.77 -4.72
C LEU A 159 8.03 4.31 -5.58
N LEU A 160 7.26 5.25 -6.15
CA LEU A 160 6.15 4.94 -7.04
C LEU A 160 6.57 4.13 -8.27
N GLN A 161 7.76 4.40 -8.81
CA GLN A 161 8.25 3.74 -10.02
C GLN A 161 8.96 2.40 -9.78
N LYS A 162 9.39 2.13 -8.54
CA LYS A 162 10.11 0.88 -8.23
C LYS A 162 9.20 -0.34 -8.44
N PRO A 163 9.56 -1.29 -9.30
CA PRO A 163 8.80 -2.53 -9.48
C PRO A 163 9.04 -3.53 -8.34
N VAL A 164 10.20 -3.47 -7.71
CA VAL A 164 10.64 -4.37 -6.63
C VAL A 164 11.27 -3.58 -5.49
N ALA A 165 11.27 -4.15 -4.29
CA ALA A 165 11.96 -3.60 -3.14
C ALA A 165 13.33 -4.28 -2.97
N ASN A 166 14.40 -3.50 -2.86
CA ASN A 166 15.74 -4.01 -2.62
C ASN A 166 16.07 -3.86 -1.13
N LEU A 167 16.10 -4.96 -0.40
CA LEU A 167 16.35 -4.94 1.04
C LEU A 167 17.70 -5.54 1.38
N ARG A 168 18.46 -4.80 2.20
CA ARG A 168 19.64 -5.33 2.88
C ARG A 168 19.20 -5.90 4.24
N LYS A 169 19.56 -7.16 4.53
CA LYS A 169 19.37 -7.70 5.89
C LYS A 169 20.17 -6.86 6.89
N PRO A 170 19.65 -6.57 8.10
CA PRO A 170 20.45 -6.03 9.18
C PRO A 170 21.69 -6.93 9.38
N HIS A 171 22.86 -6.34 9.42
CA HIS A 171 24.16 -7.02 9.55
C HIS A 171 24.55 -7.98 8.39
N GLY A 172 23.83 -7.96 7.26
CA GLY A 172 24.14 -8.76 6.07
C GLY A 172 24.72 -7.93 4.94
N ASN A 173 25.67 -8.49 4.20
CA ASN A 173 26.24 -7.86 2.99
C ASN A 173 25.42 -8.14 1.72
N THR A 174 24.41 -8.98 1.80
CA THR A 174 23.63 -9.42 0.64
C THR A 174 22.36 -8.57 0.51
N ILE A 175 22.19 -7.94 -0.65
CA ILE A 175 20.94 -7.30 -1.04
C ILE A 175 20.01 -8.39 -1.56
N ARG A 176 18.82 -8.50 -1.01
CA ARG A 176 17.75 -9.38 -1.53
C ARG A 176 16.69 -8.55 -2.21
N GLU A 177 16.35 -8.95 -3.40
CA GLU A 177 15.17 -8.45 -4.09
C GLU A 177 13.93 -9.02 -3.38
N MET A 178 13.02 -8.14 -3.01
CA MET A 178 11.73 -8.51 -2.45
C MET A 178 10.62 -8.02 -3.35
N ARG A 179 9.58 -8.83 -3.45
CA ARG A 179 8.37 -8.47 -4.15
C ARG A 179 7.77 -7.19 -3.58
N ARG A 180 7.38 -6.29 -4.46
CA ARG A 180 6.56 -5.15 -4.09
C ARG A 180 5.10 -5.55 -3.98
N TYR A 181 4.46 -5.16 -2.88
CA TYR A 181 3.02 -5.25 -2.67
C TYR A 181 2.38 -3.87 -2.64
N ALA A 182 3.08 -2.87 -2.11
CA ALA A 182 2.51 -1.57 -1.81
C ALA A 182 2.15 -0.75 -3.04
N SER A 183 0.95 -0.20 -3.00
CA SER A 183 0.54 0.96 -3.78
C SER A 183 0.33 2.15 -2.86
N PHE A 184 0.32 3.35 -3.42
CA PHE A 184 0.18 4.58 -2.66
C PHE A 184 -1.14 5.27 -2.96
N ILE A 185 -1.67 5.93 -1.95
CA ILE A 185 -2.74 6.91 -2.02
C ILE A 185 -2.36 8.08 -1.12
N GLY A 186 -2.90 9.25 -1.32
CA GLY A 186 -2.63 10.39 -0.44
C GLY A 186 -3.86 11.20 -0.14
N THR A 187 -3.78 11.98 0.95
CA THR A 187 -4.80 12.96 1.33
C THR A 187 -4.15 14.32 1.54
N SER A 188 -4.87 15.40 1.27
CA SER A 188 -4.43 16.76 1.58
C SER A 188 -5.61 17.67 1.89
N ASN A 189 -5.31 18.71 2.64
CA ASN A 189 -6.24 19.81 2.92
C ASN A 189 -6.00 21.02 2.00
N GLN A 190 -4.87 21.06 1.27
CA GLN A 190 -4.49 22.16 0.41
C GLN A 190 -4.54 21.76 -1.06
N LYS A 191 -4.80 22.74 -1.95
CA LYS A 191 -4.89 22.49 -3.39
C LYS A 191 -3.53 22.61 -4.09
N ASP A 192 -2.65 23.47 -3.60
CA ASP A 192 -1.32 23.73 -4.18
C ASP A 192 -0.28 22.76 -3.57
N LEU A 193 -0.26 21.53 -4.08
CA LEU A 193 0.45 20.43 -3.48
C LEU A 193 1.74 20.04 -4.19
N LEU A 194 1.83 20.33 -5.48
CA LEU A 194 2.91 19.82 -6.32
C LEU A 194 3.89 20.95 -6.64
N ALA A 195 5.02 20.94 -5.95
CA ALA A 195 6.10 21.88 -6.16
C ALA A 195 6.79 21.73 -7.53
N ASP A 196 6.59 20.59 -8.19
CA ASP A 196 7.19 20.29 -9.49
C ASP A 196 6.12 19.90 -10.51
N PRO A 197 5.87 20.72 -11.54
CA PRO A 197 4.91 20.46 -12.60
C PRO A 197 5.19 19.16 -13.36
N SER A 198 6.46 18.75 -13.49
CA SER A 198 6.86 17.51 -14.19
C SER A 198 6.41 16.25 -13.46
N GLY A 199 6.17 16.35 -12.16
CA GLY A 199 5.73 15.25 -11.31
C GLY A 199 4.22 15.06 -11.23
N SER A 200 3.43 16.04 -11.68
CA SER A 200 1.96 16.05 -11.56
C SER A 200 1.29 14.85 -12.24
N ARG A 201 1.83 14.34 -13.34
CA ARG A 201 1.30 13.20 -14.10
C ARG A 201 1.21 11.89 -13.29
N ARG A 202 1.91 11.81 -12.15
CA ARG A 202 1.88 10.62 -11.28
C ARG A 202 0.75 10.65 -10.26
N PHE A 203 0.12 11.79 -10.09
CA PHE A 203 -0.93 11.97 -9.11
C PHE A 203 -2.29 12.17 -9.78
N ILE A 204 -3.24 11.31 -9.42
CA ILE A 204 -4.63 11.43 -9.85
C ILE A 204 -5.31 12.37 -8.86
N LEU A 205 -5.28 13.66 -9.17
CA LEU A 205 -5.87 14.68 -8.31
C LEU A 205 -7.38 14.59 -8.34
N SER A 206 -7.98 14.54 -7.16
CA SER A 206 -9.43 14.49 -6.95
C SER A 206 -9.82 15.55 -5.92
N LEU A 207 -10.25 16.72 -6.41
CA LEU A 207 -10.81 17.77 -5.55
C LEU A 207 -12.21 17.35 -5.11
N ILE A 208 -12.35 17.09 -3.81
CA ILE A 208 -13.60 16.61 -3.21
C ILE A 208 -14.52 17.81 -2.97
N HIS A 209 -15.77 17.65 -3.40
CA HIS A 209 -16.85 18.58 -3.07
C HIS A 209 -17.87 17.88 -2.16
N ILE A 210 -18.42 18.63 -1.21
CA ILE A 210 -19.76 18.29 -0.70
C ILE A 210 -20.73 19.05 -1.62
N SER A 211 -21.64 18.32 -2.27
CA SER A 211 -22.87 18.96 -2.71
C SER A 211 -23.61 19.40 -1.45
N GLU A 212 -23.79 20.71 -1.27
CA GLU A 212 -24.71 21.18 -0.25
C GLU A 212 -26.06 20.47 -0.50
N PRO A 213 -26.70 19.95 0.56
CA PRO A 213 -28.03 19.40 0.40
C PRO A 213 -28.93 20.57 -0.02
N THR A 214 -29.42 20.52 -1.26
CA THR A 214 -30.50 21.35 -1.75
C THR A 214 -31.79 21.00 -1.00
#